data_571faa9adc3fc7906b481b6acea09a7e
#
_entry.id   571faa9adc3fc7906b481b6acea09a7e
#
_cell.length_a   1.000
_cell.length_b   1.000
_cell.length_c   1.000
_cell.angle_alpha   90.00
_cell.angle_beta   90.00
_cell.angle_gamma   90.00
#
_symmetry.space_group_name_H-M   'P 1'
#
loop_
_entity.id
_entity.type
_entity.pdbx_description
1 polymer ?
#
loop_
_entity_poly.entity_id
_entity_poly.type
_entity_poly.pdbx_seq_one_letter_code
_entity_poly.pdbx_strand_id
1 'polypeptide(L)'
;MDGKSLKSLLVAVFSLCLTFFAHSVAAQGHGDHVPEKKEAEKPKFDANEVIFGHVLDNYEFHFLTYEDKAGEEHHVSIPLPVILYSKDRQKLSVFSSSRFHHGHEAYDGYKKVGNKIVPVQAGEKFYDISLTRNVVQMIVALI
;
A
#
# COMPACT_ATOMS: atom_id res chain seq x y z
N MET A 1 -37.57 11.26 -25.63
CA MET A 1 -37.47 11.35 -24.17
C MET A 1 -37.19 12.81 -23.84
N ASP A 2 -38.10 13.45 -23.15
CA ASP A 2 -37.96 14.88 -22.86
C ASP A 2 -36.87 15.12 -21.84
N GLY A 3 -36.05 16.16 -22.03
CA GLY A 3 -34.92 16.48 -21.19
C GLY A 3 -35.27 16.68 -19.70
N LYS A 4 -36.53 16.90 -19.37
CA LYS A 4 -37.04 16.94 -18.00
C LYS A 4 -37.14 15.55 -17.37
N SER A 5 -37.52 14.53 -18.14
CA SER A 5 -37.59 13.13 -17.70
C SER A 5 -36.19 12.55 -17.40
N LEU A 6 -35.19 12.88 -18.22
CA LEU A 6 -33.82 12.45 -18.00
C LEU A 6 -33.21 13.06 -16.73
N LYS A 7 -33.45 14.33 -16.48
CA LYS A 7 -32.97 15.01 -15.25
C LYS A 7 -33.61 14.40 -13.98
N SER A 8 -34.92 14.11 -14.04
CA SER A 8 -35.64 13.48 -12.94
C SER A 8 -35.11 12.06 -12.65
N LEU A 9 -34.80 11.29 -13.70
CA LEU A 9 -34.22 9.95 -13.58
C LEU A 9 -32.83 10.01 -12.94
N LEU A 10 -31.96 10.94 -13.35
CA LEU A 10 -30.63 11.13 -12.78
C LEU A 10 -30.71 11.51 -11.30
N VAL A 11 -31.59 12.38 -10.89
CA VAL A 11 -31.80 12.76 -9.50
C VAL A 11 -32.28 11.57 -8.68
N ALA A 12 -33.19 10.76 -9.19
CA ALA A 12 -33.71 9.57 -8.52
C ALA A 12 -32.60 8.52 -8.32
N VAL A 13 -31.78 8.27 -9.34
CA VAL A 13 -30.64 7.32 -9.24
C VAL A 13 -29.60 7.83 -8.25
N PHE A 14 -29.29 9.12 -8.28
CA PHE A 14 -28.33 9.72 -7.36
C PHE A 14 -28.82 9.66 -5.91
N SER A 15 -30.09 9.95 -5.64
CA SER A 15 -30.72 9.81 -4.33
C SER A 15 -30.68 8.36 -3.83
N LEU A 16 -30.94 7.40 -4.71
CA LEU A 16 -30.90 5.98 -4.37
C LEU A 16 -29.47 5.54 -4.00
N CYS A 17 -28.45 5.99 -4.74
CA CYS A 17 -27.05 5.75 -4.40
C CYS A 17 -26.67 6.34 -3.04
N LEU A 18 -27.09 7.57 -2.73
CA LEU A 18 -26.81 8.19 -1.43
C LEU A 18 -27.42 7.40 -0.26
N THR A 19 -28.61 6.82 -0.41
CA THR A 19 -29.21 6.01 0.66
C THR A 19 -28.46 4.70 0.89
N PHE A 20 -27.90 4.07 -0.14
CA PHE A 20 -27.06 2.88 0.03
C PHE A 20 -25.75 3.18 0.77
N PHE A 21 -25.13 4.33 0.54
CA PHE A 21 -23.91 4.73 1.25
C PHE A 21 -24.19 5.15 2.71
N ALA A 22 -25.35 5.69 3.02
CA ALA A 22 -25.70 6.13 4.38
C ALA A 22 -25.91 4.97 5.36
N HIS A 23 -26.20 3.74 4.92
CA HIS A 23 -26.40 2.59 5.80
C HIS A 23 -25.11 1.93 6.27
N SER A 24 -23.95 2.28 5.70
CA SER A 24 -22.67 1.70 6.07
C SER A 24 -22.03 2.32 7.33
N VAL A 25 -22.58 3.42 7.86
CA VAL A 25 -22.01 4.16 9.01
C VAL A 25 -22.56 3.70 10.36
N ALA A 26 -23.63 2.91 10.41
CA ALA A 26 -24.31 2.52 11.65
C ALA A 26 -23.77 1.24 12.32
N ALA A 27 -22.69 0.63 11.80
CA ALA A 27 -22.16 -0.65 12.31
C ALA A 27 -20.98 -0.51 13.28
N GLN A 28 -20.71 0.68 13.83
CA GLN A 28 -19.76 0.82 14.96
C GLN A 28 -20.54 0.84 16.27
N GLY A 29 -21.05 -0.32 16.66
CA GLY A 29 -21.63 -0.57 17.99
C GLY A 29 -20.53 -0.63 19.05
N HIS A 30 -20.70 0.17 20.08
CA HIS A 30 -20.03 0.06 21.38
C HIS A 30 -19.95 -1.41 21.84
N GLY A 31 -18.75 -1.92 22.00
CA GLY A 31 -18.50 -3.20 22.66
C GLY A 31 -18.14 -2.97 24.11
N ASP A 32 -19.06 -3.40 24.98
CA ASP A 32 -18.90 -3.43 26.42
C ASP A 32 -17.70 -4.27 26.87
N HIS A 33 -17.01 -3.79 27.89
CA HIS A 33 -15.99 -4.50 28.65
C HIS A 33 -16.51 -5.82 29.20
N VAL A 34 -15.92 -6.94 28.80
CA VAL A 34 -16.03 -8.22 29.51
C VAL A 34 -14.65 -8.66 29.95
N PRO A 35 -14.45 -9.12 31.21
CA PRO A 35 -13.11 -9.35 31.75
C PRO A 35 -12.42 -10.58 31.19
N GLU A 36 -11.15 -10.41 31.03
CA GLU A 36 -10.07 -11.22 30.53
C GLU A 36 -10.07 -12.66 31.04
N LYS A 37 -10.19 -13.63 30.16
CA LYS A 37 -9.77 -15.00 30.37
C LYS A 37 -8.56 -15.27 29.49
N LYS A 38 -7.39 -15.46 30.10
CA LYS A 38 -6.15 -15.79 29.42
C LYS A 38 -6.30 -17.13 28.70
N GLU A 39 -6.48 -17.09 27.38
CA GLU A 39 -6.25 -18.20 26.47
C GLU A 39 -5.09 -17.83 25.54
N ALA A 40 -4.28 -18.84 25.23
CA ALA A 40 -3.06 -18.73 24.44
C ALA A 40 -3.21 -17.82 23.21
N GLU A 41 -2.32 -16.83 23.08
CA GLU A 41 -2.29 -15.84 22.02
C GLU A 41 -2.15 -16.51 20.64
N LYS A 42 -3.28 -16.63 19.95
CA LYS A 42 -3.25 -16.70 18.48
C LYS A 42 -2.73 -15.35 17.97
N PRO A 43 -1.88 -15.31 16.94
CA PRO A 43 -1.41 -14.05 16.38
C PRO A 43 -2.61 -13.18 16.06
N LYS A 44 -2.65 -12.02 16.71
CA LYS A 44 -3.75 -11.07 16.61
C LYS A 44 -3.71 -10.50 15.20
N PHE A 45 -4.68 -10.90 14.36
CA PHE A 45 -4.83 -10.36 13.01
C PHE A 45 -4.98 -8.83 13.10
N ASP A 46 -3.93 -8.10 12.71
CA ASP A 46 -3.99 -6.64 12.60
C ASP A 46 -4.48 -6.25 11.21
N ALA A 47 -5.77 -5.94 11.13
CA ALA A 47 -6.40 -5.49 9.90
C ALA A 47 -5.74 -4.22 9.33
N ASN A 48 -5.19 -3.35 10.18
CA ASN A 48 -4.50 -2.15 9.75
C ASN A 48 -3.20 -2.52 9.02
N GLU A 49 -2.40 -3.43 9.57
CA GLU A 49 -1.16 -3.88 8.95
C GLU A 49 -1.42 -4.48 7.56
N VAL A 50 -2.45 -5.34 7.45
CA VAL A 50 -2.83 -5.95 6.17
C VAL A 50 -3.34 -4.89 5.18
N ILE A 51 -4.26 -4.01 5.59
CA ILE A 51 -4.81 -2.98 4.70
C ILE A 51 -3.72 -2.01 4.25
N PHE A 52 -2.96 -1.45 5.18
CA PHE A 52 -1.90 -0.49 4.84
C PHE A 52 -0.75 -1.16 4.10
N GLY A 53 -0.41 -2.41 4.41
CA GLY A 53 0.56 -3.20 3.65
C GLY A 53 0.18 -3.35 2.18
N HIS A 54 -1.10 -3.39 1.84
CA HIS A 54 -1.58 -3.52 0.47
C HIS A 54 -1.91 -2.19 -0.23
N VAL A 55 -2.31 -1.16 0.51
CA VAL A 55 -2.71 0.16 -0.05
C VAL A 55 -1.51 1.08 -0.22
N LEU A 56 -0.57 1.08 0.75
CA LEU A 56 0.61 1.94 0.66
C LEU A 56 1.54 1.48 -0.45
N ASP A 57 2.05 2.45 -1.19
CA ASP A 57 3.02 2.21 -2.25
C ASP A 57 4.33 1.61 -1.71
N ASN A 58 4.96 0.74 -2.50
CA ASN A 58 6.20 0.06 -2.11
C ASN A 58 7.07 -0.20 -3.34
N TYR A 59 8.36 -0.43 -3.13
CA TYR A 59 9.35 -0.81 -4.15
C TYR A 59 9.48 -2.33 -4.34
N GLU A 60 8.56 -3.08 -3.76
CA GLU A 60 8.45 -4.52 -3.91
C GLU A 60 7.01 -4.88 -4.27
N PHE A 61 6.84 -5.72 -5.28
CA PHE A 61 5.55 -6.26 -5.65
C PHE A 61 5.33 -7.56 -4.90
N HIS A 62 4.52 -7.51 -3.86
CA HIS A 62 4.13 -8.70 -3.11
C HIS A 62 3.14 -9.51 -3.95
N PHE A 63 3.52 -10.74 -4.27
CA PHE A 63 2.73 -11.61 -5.15
C PHE A 63 1.82 -12.55 -4.34
N LEU A 64 2.38 -13.26 -3.37
CA LEU A 64 1.63 -14.16 -2.49
C LEU A 64 2.39 -14.41 -1.18
N THR A 65 1.64 -14.75 -0.14
CA THR A 65 2.15 -15.34 1.09
C THR A 65 1.64 -16.76 1.16
N TYR A 66 2.50 -17.71 1.46
CA TYR A 66 2.11 -19.08 1.75
C TYR A 66 2.72 -19.55 3.07
N GLU A 67 2.00 -20.38 3.77
CA GLU A 67 2.43 -21.03 5.00
C GLU A 67 3.00 -22.41 4.66
N ASP A 68 4.17 -22.73 5.16
CA ASP A 68 4.77 -24.03 4.99
C ASP A 68 4.21 -25.05 5.99
N LYS A 69 4.64 -26.31 5.89
CA LYS A 69 4.19 -27.39 6.79
C LYS A 69 4.64 -27.22 8.24
N ALA A 70 5.59 -26.31 8.50
CA ALA A 70 6.08 -25.96 9.82
C ALA A 70 5.30 -24.80 10.46
N GLY A 71 4.36 -24.17 9.71
CA GLY A 71 3.60 -23.01 10.15
C GLY A 71 4.36 -21.69 9.96
N GLU A 72 5.43 -21.69 9.15
CA GLU A 72 6.17 -20.45 8.82
C GLU A 72 5.58 -19.76 7.61
N GLU A 73 5.34 -18.46 7.72
CA GLU A 73 4.86 -17.63 6.61
C GLU A 73 6.02 -17.22 5.69
N HIS A 74 5.89 -17.58 4.43
CA HIS A 74 6.83 -17.20 3.37
C HIS A 74 6.19 -16.17 2.44
N HIS A 75 6.84 -15.01 2.32
CA HIS A 75 6.40 -13.92 1.44
C HIS A 75 7.16 -14.00 0.11
N VAL A 76 6.42 -14.19 -0.99
CA VAL A 76 6.98 -14.11 -2.33
C VAL A 76 6.78 -12.70 -2.86
N SER A 77 7.87 -11.97 -2.98
CA SER A 77 7.87 -10.60 -3.51
C SER A 77 8.86 -10.45 -4.66
N ILE A 78 8.49 -9.65 -5.66
CA ILE A 78 9.34 -9.30 -6.79
C ILE A 78 9.92 -7.91 -6.51
N PRO A 79 11.26 -7.77 -6.42
CA PRO A 79 11.88 -6.48 -6.24
C PRO A 79 11.73 -5.63 -7.51
N LEU A 80 11.30 -4.40 -7.35
CA LEU A 80 11.07 -3.47 -8.45
C LEU A 80 12.32 -2.60 -8.73
N PRO A 81 12.47 -2.11 -9.96
CA PRO A 81 13.57 -1.22 -10.30
C PRO A 81 13.40 0.15 -9.62
N VAL A 82 14.44 0.56 -8.92
CA VAL A 82 14.58 1.87 -8.29
C VAL A 82 15.36 2.78 -9.23
N ILE A 83 14.82 3.95 -9.51
CA ILE A 83 15.41 4.96 -10.41
C ILE A 83 15.39 6.29 -9.67
N LEU A 84 16.57 6.75 -9.24
CA LEU A 84 16.74 7.97 -8.47
C LEU A 84 17.66 8.95 -9.20
N TYR A 85 17.26 10.20 -9.27
CA TYR A 85 18.11 11.27 -9.81
C TYR A 85 18.48 12.25 -8.69
N SER A 86 19.75 12.25 -8.29
CA SER A 86 20.28 13.24 -7.36
C SER A 86 20.57 14.55 -8.09
N LYS A 87 19.90 15.62 -7.66
CA LYS A 87 20.16 16.95 -8.19
C LYS A 87 21.51 17.51 -7.73
N ASP A 88 21.88 17.21 -6.50
CA ASP A 88 23.10 17.74 -5.87
C ASP A 88 24.35 17.03 -6.41
N ARG A 89 24.26 15.72 -6.64
CA ARG A 89 25.34 14.90 -7.24
C ARG A 89 25.30 14.86 -8.76
N GLN A 90 24.22 15.34 -9.38
CA GLN A 90 23.96 15.24 -10.84
C GLN A 90 24.11 13.79 -11.34
N LYS A 91 23.66 12.83 -10.52
CA LYS A 91 23.84 11.39 -10.77
C LYS A 91 22.49 10.71 -10.88
N LEU A 92 22.34 9.88 -11.91
CA LEU A 92 21.23 8.94 -12.04
C LEU A 92 21.68 7.59 -11.46
N SER A 93 20.91 7.07 -10.51
CA SER A 93 21.12 5.76 -9.88
C SER A 93 19.98 4.84 -10.28
N VAL A 94 20.32 3.69 -10.88
CA VAL A 94 19.35 2.67 -11.31
C VAL A 94 19.78 1.32 -10.72
N PHE A 95 18.92 0.72 -9.92
CA PHE A 95 19.20 -0.56 -9.26
C PHE A 95 17.91 -1.27 -8.84
N SER A 96 18.01 -2.53 -8.43
CA SER A 96 16.88 -3.29 -7.88
C SER A 96 16.65 -2.94 -6.40
N SER A 97 15.41 -2.85 -5.96
CA SER A 97 15.04 -2.61 -4.56
C SER A 97 15.58 -3.68 -3.61
N SER A 98 15.91 -4.87 -4.11
CA SER A 98 16.57 -5.94 -3.33
C SER A 98 17.89 -5.51 -2.70
N ARG A 99 18.56 -4.48 -3.26
CA ARG A 99 19.82 -3.93 -2.69
C ARG A 99 19.65 -3.27 -1.33
N PHE A 100 18.43 -2.96 -0.94
CA PHE A 100 18.16 -2.42 0.39
C PHE A 100 17.99 -3.51 1.45
N HIS A 101 18.02 -4.80 1.09
CA HIS A 101 17.82 -5.93 2.02
C HIS A 101 16.65 -5.68 3.01
N HIS A 102 15.47 -5.42 2.45
CA HIS A 102 14.25 -5.05 3.18
C HIS A 102 14.38 -3.78 4.06
N GLY A 103 15.35 -2.91 3.76
CA GLY A 103 15.57 -1.65 4.48
C GLY A 103 16.68 -1.71 5.53
N HIS A 104 17.34 -2.86 5.67
CA HIS A 104 18.46 -3.04 6.61
C HIS A 104 19.76 -2.41 6.11
N GLU A 105 19.91 -2.24 4.81
CA GLU A 105 21.12 -1.71 4.19
C GLU A 105 20.88 -0.45 3.39
N ALA A 106 21.88 0.42 3.35
CA ALA A 106 21.92 1.57 2.47
C ALA A 106 22.66 1.20 1.18
N TYR A 107 22.17 1.69 0.04
CA TYR A 107 22.80 1.46 -1.25
C TYR A 107 22.88 2.77 -2.04
N ASP A 108 24.05 3.03 -2.65
CA ASP A 108 24.35 4.21 -3.50
C ASP A 108 23.98 5.57 -2.86
N GLY A 109 24.12 5.66 -1.53
CA GLY A 109 23.82 6.88 -0.77
C GLY A 109 22.35 7.05 -0.40
N TYR A 110 21.53 6.03 -0.59
CA TYR A 110 20.12 6.00 -0.19
C TYR A 110 19.82 4.83 0.73
N LYS A 111 18.79 4.97 1.55
CA LYS A 111 18.24 3.89 2.38
C LYS A 111 16.73 3.84 2.30
N LYS A 112 16.15 2.66 2.46
CA LYS A 112 14.71 2.47 2.58
C LYS A 112 14.31 2.62 4.04
N VAL A 113 13.34 3.49 4.31
CA VAL A 113 12.75 3.68 5.65
C VAL A 113 11.24 3.50 5.51
N GLY A 114 10.73 2.38 6.00
CA GLY A 114 9.37 1.97 5.72
C GLY A 114 9.14 1.83 4.21
N ASN A 115 8.16 2.54 3.69
CA ASN A 115 7.79 2.53 2.27
C ASN A 115 8.40 3.69 1.46
N LYS A 116 9.41 4.37 1.99
CA LYS A 116 10.05 5.50 1.31
C LYS A 116 11.56 5.32 1.21
N ILE A 117 12.12 5.82 0.12
CA ILE A 117 13.57 5.96 -0.03
C ILE A 117 13.95 7.35 0.47
N VAL A 118 14.99 7.41 1.28
CA VAL A 118 15.54 8.65 1.80
C VAL A 118 17.05 8.68 1.58
N PRO A 119 17.65 9.86 1.36
CA PRO A 119 19.08 9.97 1.23
C PRO A 119 19.76 9.73 2.60
N VAL A 120 20.93 9.12 2.58
CA VAL A 120 21.75 8.94 3.80
C VAL A 120 22.29 10.31 4.26
N GLN A 121 22.63 11.18 3.32
CA GLN A 121 23.05 12.54 3.60
C GLN A 121 21.83 13.44 3.79
N ALA A 122 21.65 13.96 4.98
CA ALA A 122 20.51 14.84 5.29
C ALA A 122 20.53 16.09 4.41
N GLY A 123 19.38 16.42 3.80
CA GLY A 123 19.22 17.61 2.97
C GLY A 123 19.53 17.43 1.48
N GLU A 124 20.03 16.28 1.03
CA GLU A 124 20.23 16.00 -0.38
C GLU A 124 18.91 16.04 -1.13
N LYS A 125 18.86 16.78 -2.23
CA LYS A 125 17.70 16.88 -3.12
C LYS A 125 17.78 15.83 -4.20
N PHE A 126 16.77 14.99 -4.28
CA PHE A 126 16.64 13.95 -5.31
C PHE A 126 15.21 13.84 -5.83
N TYR A 127 15.07 13.26 -7.00
CA TYR A 127 13.80 12.88 -7.60
C TYR A 127 13.72 11.37 -7.64
N ASP A 128 12.61 10.83 -7.17
CA ASP A 128 12.29 9.41 -7.25
C ASP A 128 11.38 9.18 -8.46
N ILE A 129 11.87 8.42 -9.43
CA ILE A 129 11.17 8.07 -10.68
C ILE A 129 11.05 6.54 -10.76
N SER A 130 11.11 5.88 -9.62
CA SER A 130 11.09 4.41 -9.53
C SER A 130 9.79 3.81 -10.00
N LEU A 131 9.85 2.58 -10.50
CA LEU A 131 8.67 1.75 -10.68
C LEU A 131 8.24 1.24 -9.29
N THR A 132 7.18 1.84 -8.78
CA THR A 132 6.56 1.39 -7.54
C THR A 132 5.43 0.40 -7.80
N ARG A 133 4.98 -0.30 -6.76
CA ARG A 133 3.89 -1.26 -6.85
C ARG A 133 2.63 -0.66 -7.47
N ASN A 134 2.24 0.55 -7.06
CA ASN A 134 1.04 1.20 -7.59
C ASN A 134 1.18 1.53 -9.07
N VAL A 135 2.38 1.95 -9.51
CA VAL A 135 2.67 2.19 -10.94
C VAL A 135 2.56 0.89 -11.74
N VAL A 136 3.11 -0.22 -11.23
CA VAL A 136 3.01 -1.54 -11.87
C VAL A 136 1.55 -1.99 -11.96
N GLN A 137 0.78 -1.88 -10.88
CA GLN A 137 -0.64 -2.21 -10.88
C GLN A 137 -1.44 -1.38 -11.89
N MET A 138 -1.13 -0.09 -12.00
CA MET A 138 -1.77 0.79 -12.99
C MET A 138 -1.43 0.37 -14.42
N ILE A 139 -0.18 0.00 -14.69
CA ILE A 139 0.23 -0.50 -16.02
C ILE A 139 -0.50 -1.80 -16.35
N VAL A 140 -0.55 -2.75 -15.40
CA VAL A 140 -1.25 -4.04 -15.59
C VAL A 140 -2.75 -3.83 -15.82
N ALA A 141 -3.37 -2.85 -15.17
CA ALA A 141 -4.78 -2.54 -15.37
C ALA A 141 -5.10 -1.89 -16.73
N LEU A 142 -4.08 -1.36 -17.44
CA LEU A 142 -4.23 -0.73 -18.75
C LEU A 142 -4.00 -1.69 -19.93
N ILE A 143 -3.53 -2.92 -19.70
CA ILE A 143 -3.29 -3.96 -20.69
C ILE A 143 -4.48 -4.91 -20.79
#